data_4fd7739ae6916b6574a36339d3fa807f
#
_entry.id   4fd7739ae6916b6574a36339d3fa807f
#
_cell.length_a   1.000
_cell.length_b   1.000
_cell.length_c   1.000
_cell.angle_alpha   90.00
_cell.angle_beta   90.00
_cell.angle_gamma   90.00
#
_symmetry.space_group_name_H-M   'P 1'
#
loop_
_entity.id
_entity.type
_entity.pdbx_description
1 polymer ?
#
loop_
_entity_poly.entity_id
_entity_poly.type
_entity_poly.pdbx_seq_one_letter_code
_entity_poly.pdbx_strand_id
1 'polypeptide(L)'
;MNTMNYKQIRETILRTLSDVVPNADTQALAPDISFHDQLELDSIDFLRLMMSLEKEMNVTIFDFDYPKLSTLKGCERYLGERLALVA
;
A
#
# COMPACT_ATOMS: atom_id res chain seq x y z
N MET A 1 -3.97 21.66 -5.49
CA MET A 1 -2.74 21.00 -5.10
C MET A 1 -3.02 19.80 -4.24
N ASN A 2 -2.56 18.64 -4.66
CA ASN A 2 -2.90 17.39 -4.00
C ASN A 2 -1.72 16.87 -3.20
N THR A 3 -1.50 17.49 -2.06
CA THR A 3 -0.49 17.01 -1.15
C THR A 3 -1.14 16.11 -0.12
N MET A 4 -0.75 14.84 -0.11
CA MET A 4 -1.25 13.90 0.88
C MET A 4 -0.25 13.83 2.03
N ASN A 5 -0.75 13.81 3.26
CA ASN A 5 0.09 13.53 4.40
C ASN A 5 0.13 12.00 4.63
N TYR A 6 0.97 11.54 5.55
CA TYR A 6 1.12 10.10 5.81
C TYR A 6 -0.17 9.45 6.29
N LYS A 7 -1.00 10.18 7.02
CA LYS A 7 -2.29 9.66 7.46
C LYS A 7 -3.18 9.37 6.25
N GLN A 8 -3.23 10.28 5.30
CA GLN A 8 -4.02 10.11 4.09
C GLN A 8 -3.49 8.99 3.21
N ILE A 9 -2.16 8.83 3.14
CA ILE A 9 -1.54 7.73 2.42
C ILE A 9 -1.95 6.41 3.05
N ARG A 10 -1.88 6.30 4.36
CA ARG A 10 -2.28 5.09 5.08
C ARG A 10 -3.75 4.77 4.81
N GLU A 11 -4.63 5.76 4.92
CA GLU A 11 -6.04 5.55 4.67
C GLU A 11 -6.31 5.05 3.25
N THR A 12 -5.59 5.61 2.28
CA THR A 12 -5.72 5.18 0.88
C THR A 12 -5.24 3.74 0.70
N ILE A 13 -4.12 3.40 1.32
CA ILE A 13 -3.59 2.03 1.25
C ILE A 13 -4.60 1.05 1.85
N LEU A 14 -5.13 1.36 3.02
CA LEU A 14 -6.07 0.46 3.69
C LEU A 14 -7.37 0.30 2.92
N ARG A 15 -7.87 1.39 2.35
CA ARG A 15 -9.06 1.33 1.51
C ARG A 15 -8.83 0.49 0.28
N THR A 16 -7.70 0.70 -0.40
CA THR A 16 -7.35 -0.05 -1.59
C THR A 16 -7.17 -1.54 -1.26
N LEU A 17 -6.54 -1.82 -0.14
CA LEU A 17 -6.36 -3.19 0.33
C LEU A 17 -7.70 -3.86 0.59
N SER A 18 -8.65 -3.14 1.18
CA SER A 18 -10.00 -3.67 1.42
C SER A 18 -10.73 -3.99 0.12
N ASP A 19 -10.47 -3.22 -0.93
CA ASP A 19 -11.07 -3.48 -2.24
C ASP A 19 -10.48 -4.75 -2.88
N VAL A 20 -9.20 -4.99 -2.66
CA VAL A 20 -8.52 -6.17 -3.23
C VAL A 20 -8.82 -7.42 -2.41
N VAL A 21 -8.88 -7.29 -1.10
CA VAL A 21 -9.14 -8.40 -0.18
C VAL A 21 -10.33 -7.99 0.71
N PRO A 22 -11.56 -8.19 0.24
CA PRO A 22 -12.75 -7.64 0.92
C PRO A 22 -12.95 -8.11 2.36
N ASN A 23 -12.42 -9.28 2.71
CA ASN A 23 -12.59 -9.82 4.06
C ASN A 23 -11.44 -9.45 5.00
N ALA A 24 -10.51 -8.63 4.55
CA ALA A 24 -9.37 -8.23 5.37
C ALA A 24 -9.82 -7.30 6.50
N ASP A 25 -9.35 -7.60 7.71
CA ASP A 25 -9.55 -6.70 8.85
C ASP A 25 -8.41 -5.68 8.87
N THR A 26 -8.61 -4.58 8.17
CA THR A 26 -7.57 -3.56 8.03
C THR A 26 -7.32 -2.80 9.33
N GLN A 27 -8.26 -2.85 10.27
CA GLN A 27 -8.08 -2.20 11.57
C GLN A 27 -7.11 -2.95 12.46
N ALA A 28 -6.96 -4.26 12.25
CA ALA A 28 -6.08 -5.09 13.04
C ALA A 28 -4.74 -5.36 12.34
N LEU A 29 -4.46 -4.67 11.25
CA LEU A 29 -3.27 -4.91 10.44
C LEU A 29 -2.02 -4.43 11.17
N ALA A 30 -1.04 -5.33 11.32
CA ALA A 30 0.25 -4.99 11.91
C ALA A 30 1.13 -4.33 10.86
N PRO A 31 1.63 -3.11 11.10
CA PRO A 31 2.36 -2.36 10.06
C PRO A 31 3.68 -2.98 9.64
N ASP A 32 4.30 -3.77 10.49
CA ASP A 32 5.64 -4.34 10.27
C ASP A 32 5.62 -5.76 9.73
N ILE A 33 4.45 -6.37 9.61
CA ILE A 33 4.32 -7.76 9.17
C ILE A 33 3.82 -7.78 7.73
N SER A 34 4.36 -8.67 6.91
CA SER A 34 3.99 -8.72 5.51
C SER A 34 2.51 -9.00 5.32
N PHE A 35 1.94 -8.45 4.27
CA PHE A 35 0.54 -8.70 3.94
C PHE A 35 0.29 -10.19 3.72
N HIS A 36 1.24 -10.90 3.12
CA HIS A 36 1.10 -12.33 2.89
C HIS A 36 1.01 -13.13 4.19
N ASP A 37 1.70 -12.68 5.23
CA ASP A 37 1.75 -13.40 6.50
C ASP A 37 0.52 -13.19 7.37
N GLN A 38 -0.17 -12.07 7.20
CA GLN A 38 -1.30 -11.77 8.07
C GLN A 38 -2.64 -11.73 7.34
N LEU A 39 -2.65 -11.81 6.02
CA LEU A 39 -3.86 -11.82 5.21
C LEU A 39 -3.81 -12.97 4.22
N GLU A 40 -4.98 -13.44 3.79
CA GLU A 40 -5.05 -14.40 2.69
C GLU A 40 -4.91 -13.66 1.38
N LEU A 41 -3.68 -13.26 1.08
CA LEU A 41 -3.37 -12.45 -0.08
C LEU A 41 -2.29 -13.16 -0.88
N ASP A 42 -2.64 -13.59 -2.09
CA ASP A 42 -1.69 -14.26 -2.98
C ASP A 42 -0.97 -13.25 -3.87
N SER A 43 -0.11 -13.77 -4.76
CA SER A 43 0.69 -12.93 -5.65
C SER A 43 -0.16 -12.11 -6.60
N ILE A 44 -1.28 -12.66 -7.04
CA ILE A 44 -2.19 -11.95 -7.96
C ILE A 44 -2.87 -10.80 -7.21
N ASP A 45 -3.31 -11.06 -5.98
CA ASP A 45 -3.90 -10.02 -5.14
C ASP A 45 -2.88 -8.91 -4.85
N PHE A 46 -1.63 -9.29 -4.60
CA PHE A 46 -0.58 -8.30 -4.36
C PHE A 46 -0.35 -7.44 -5.59
N LEU A 47 -0.32 -8.05 -6.78
CA LEU A 47 -0.17 -7.31 -8.02
C LEU A 47 -1.33 -6.32 -8.21
N ARG A 48 -2.56 -6.77 -7.93
CA ARG A 48 -3.73 -5.89 -7.99
C ARG A 48 -3.59 -4.72 -7.04
N LEU A 49 -3.09 -4.98 -5.83
CA LEU A 49 -2.85 -3.92 -4.86
C LEU A 49 -1.86 -2.90 -5.40
N MET A 50 -0.75 -3.36 -5.98
CA MET A 50 0.27 -2.47 -6.54
C MET A 50 -0.30 -1.62 -7.68
N MET A 51 -1.02 -2.25 -8.60
CA MET A 51 -1.62 -1.55 -9.73
C MET A 51 -2.68 -0.55 -9.29
N SER A 52 -3.48 -0.91 -8.28
CA SER A 52 -4.50 -0.01 -7.75
C SER A 52 -3.89 1.19 -7.05
N LEU A 53 -2.80 0.98 -6.31
CA LEU A 53 -2.11 2.08 -5.65
C LEU A 53 -1.46 3.03 -6.67
N GLU A 54 -0.90 2.50 -7.75
CA GLU A 54 -0.38 3.34 -8.82
C GLU A 54 -1.46 4.25 -9.37
N LYS A 55 -2.63 3.68 -9.60
CA LYS A 55 -3.75 4.43 -10.16
C LYS A 55 -4.30 5.46 -9.17
N GLU A 56 -4.52 5.02 -7.92
CA GLU A 56 -5.10 5.88 -6.89
C GLU A 56 -4.22 7.08 -6.56
N MET A 57 -2.92 6.86 -6.55
CA MET A 57 -1.97 7.89 -6.14
C MET A 57 -1.24 8.55 -7.30
N ASN A 58 -1.53 8.10 -8.51
CA ASN A 58 -0.90 8.62 -9.73
C ASN A 58 0.63 8.60 -9.61
N VAL A 59 1.16 7.46 -9.19
CA VAL A 59 2.60 7.24 -9.07
C VAL A 59 2.98 5.99 -9.84
N THR A 60 4.26 5.86 -10.17
CA THR A 60 4.79 4.66 -10.79
C THR A 60 5.43 3.78 -9.72
N ILE A 61 5.05 2.51 -9.66
CA ILE A 61 5.67 1.52 -8.78
C ILE A 61 6.35 0.50 -9.68
N PHE A 62 7.68 0.44 -9.62
CA PHE A 62 8.43 -0.53 -10.40
C PHE A 62 8.34 -1.91 -9.75
N ASP A 63 8.21 -2.95 -10.58
CA ASP A 63 8.05 -4.31 -10.07
C ASP A 63 9.24 -4.77 -9.23
N PHE A 64 10.44 -4.32 -9.55
CA PHE A 64 11.63 -4.66 -8.75
C PHE A 64 11.59 -4.02 -7.36
N ASP A 65 10.70 -3.07 -7.11
CA ASP A 65 10.51 -2.45 -5.80
C ASP A 65 9.40 -3.12 -4.97
N TYR A 66 8.69 -4.09 -5.53
CA TYR A 66 7.58 -4.74 -4.83
C TYR A 66 7.95 -5.28 -3.44
N PRO A 67 9.13 -5.85 -3.22
CA PRO A 67 9.49 -6.30 -1.87
C PRO A 67 9.48 -5.20 -0.82
N LYS A 68 9.72 -3.95 -1.22
CA LYS A 68 9.66 -2.80 -0.32
C LYS A 68 8.24 -2.47 0.13
N LEU A 69 7.25 -2.93 -0.63
CA LEU A 69 5.84 -2.63 -0.37
C LEU A 69 5.11 -3.82 0.24
N SER A 70 5.82 -4.80 0.77
CA SER A 70 5.21 -6.01 1.32
C SER A 70 4.54 -5.78 2.67
N THR A 71 4.80 -4.65 3.33
CA THR A 71 4.20 -4.27 4.61
C THR A 71 3.50 -2.93 4.49
N LEU A 72 2.58 -2.65 5.41
CA LEU A 72 1.93 -1.35 5.45
C LEU A 72 2.95 -0.22 5.63
N LYS A 73 3.88 -0.42 6.55
CA LYS A 73 4.91 0.58 6.83
C LYS A 73 5.80 0.82 5.60
N GLY A 74 6.16 -0.25 4.89
CA GLY A 74 6.94 -0.13 3.65
C GLY A 74 6.18 0.60 2.57
N CYS A 75 4.89 0.32 2.42
CA CYS A 75 4.04 1.04 1.47
C CYS A 75 3.98 2.53 1.78
N GLU A 76 3.78 2.88 3.04
CA GLU A 76 3.72 4.28 3.45
C GLU A 76 5.02 4.99 3.11
N ARG A 77 6.14 4.37 3.42
CA ARG A 77 7.45 4.97 3.16
C ARG A 77 7.69 5.15 1.67
N TYR A 78 7.45 4.09 0.90
CA TYR A 78 7.69 4.13 -0.55
C TYR A 78 6.82 5.19 -1.21
N LEU A 79 5.53 5.19 -0.91
CA LEU A 79 4.59 6.13 -1.52
C LEU A 79 4.83 7.55 -1.05
N GLY A 80 5.20 7.72 0.21
CA GLY A 80 5.56 9.04 0.72
C GLY A 80 6.75 9.63 -0.01
N GLU A 81 7.76 8.83 -0.28
CA GLU A 81 8.93 9.28 -1.03
C GLU A 81 8.58 9.62 -2.46
N ARG A 82 7.73 8.78 -3.10
CA ARG A 82 7.28 9.04 -4.47
C ARG A 82 6.46 10.29 -4.59
N LEU A 83 5.70 10.63 -3.56
CA LEU A 83 4.88 11.83 -3.54
C LEU A 83 5.64 13.05 -3.00
N ALA A 84 6.93 12.89 -2.73
CA ALA A 84 7.80 13.95 -2.24
C ALA A 84 7.31 14.56 -0.92
N LEU A 85 6.79 13.72 -0.04
CA LEU A 85 6.32 14.17 1.27
C LEU A 85 7.43 14.23 2.31
N VAL A 86 8.58 13.63 1.98
CA VAL A 86 9.74 13.67 2.85
C VAL A 86 10.52 14.92 2.51
N ALA A 87 10.43 15.89 3.36
CA ALA A 87 11.15 17.13 3.14
C ALA A 87 12.49 17.09 3.82
#